data_b0b1ecd11f710f1758b8e1b77da647f7
#
_entry.id   b0b1ecd11f710f1758b8e1b77da647f7
#
_cell.length_a   1.000
_cell.length_b   1.000
_cell.length_c   1.000
_cell.angle_alpha   90.00
_cell.angle_beta   90.00
_cell.angle_gamma   90.00
#
_symmetry.space_group_name_H-M   'P 1'
#
loop_
_entity.id
_entity.type
_entity.pdbx_description
1 polymer ?
#
loop_
_entity_poly.entity_id
_entity_poly.type
_entity_poly.pdbx_seq_one_letter_code
_entity_poly.pdbx_strand_id
1 'polypeptide(L)' 'MKMVLAIINYDDSQDVISSLMKAGFSITKLATTGGFLKAGNVTILIGLDESKLDECFDIIREHS' A
#
# COMPACT_ATOMS: atom_id res chain seq x y z
N MET A 1 -0.70 12.43 11.88
CA MET A 1 -0.26 11.45 10.88
C MET A 1 -1.11 10.19 11.00
N LYS A 2 -1.60 9.73 9.90
CA LYS A 2 -2.40 8.50 9.84
C LYS A 2 -1.59 7.41 9.18
N MET A 3 -1.92 6.16 9.51
CA MET A 3 -1.29 5.01 8.89
C MET A 3 -2.36 4.13 8.27
N VAL A 4 -2.10 3.71 7.05
CA VAL A 4 -3.01 2.84 6.31
C VAL A 4 -2.32 1.51 6.08
N LEU A 5 -2.99 0.44 6.47
CA LEU A 5 -2.52 -0.92 6.20
C LEU A 5 -3.25 -1.43 4.97
N ALA A 6 -2.52 -1.74 3.93
CA ALA A 6 -3.10 -2.21 2.68
C ALA A 6 -2.57 -3.59 2.34
N ILE A 7 -3.47 -4.50 1.99
CA ILE A 7 -3.12 -5.83 1.52
C ILE A 7 -3.44 -5.89 0.04
N ILE A 8 -2.41 -6.09 -0.78
CA ILE A 8 -2.51 -5.96 -2.22
C ILE A 8 -2.02 -7.25 -2.88
N ASN A 9 -2.62 -7.62 -3.99
CA ASN A 9 -2.14 -8.74 -4.78
C ASN A 9 -0.71 -8.46 -5.23
N TYR A 10 0.14 -9.47 -5.17
CA TYR A 10 1.55 -9.32 -5.53
C TYR A 10 1.74 -8.72 -6.91
N ASP A 11 0.94 -9.15 -7.88
CA ASP A 11 1.06 -8.67 -9.25
C ASP A 11 0.79 -7.18 -9.37
N ASP A 12 -0.09 -6.65 -8.52
CA ASP A 12 -0.45 -5.23 -8.53
C ASP A 12 0.43 -4.39 -7.59
N SER A 13 1.15 -5.05 -6.68
CA SER A 13 1.83 -4.34 -5.60
C SER A 13 2.88 -3.36 -6.10
N GLN A 14 3.66 -3.73 -7.10
CA GLN A 14 4.71 -2.86 -7.60
C GLN A 14 4.12 -1.60 -8.21
N ASP A 15 3.03 -1.73 -8.93
CA ASP A 15 2.37 -0.59 -9.55
C ASP A 15 1.81 0.35 -8.49
N VAL A 16 1.13 -0.21 -7.50
CA VAL A 16 0.55 0.57 -6.40
C VAL A 16 1.66 1.28 -5.62
N ILE A 17 2.70 0.54 -5.23
CA ILE A 17 3.80 1.12 -4.45
C ILE A 17 4.49 2.23 -5.22
N SER A 18 4.78 2.00 -6.50
CA SER A 18 5.44 2.98 -7.34
C SER A 18 4.61 4.26 -7.45
N SER A 19 3.31 4.10 -7.65
CA SER A 19 2.40 5.25 -7.78
C SER A 19 2.30 6.04 -6.48
N LEU A 20 2.24 5.34 -5.34
CA LEU A 20 2.19 6.00 -4.04
C LEU A 20 3.49 6.74 -3.74
N MET A 21 4.62 6.15 -4.07
CA MET A 21 5.91 6.80 -3.86
C MET A 21 6.05 8.05 -4.72
N LYS A 22 5.56 8.01 -5.95
CA LYS A 22 5.56 9.18 -6.82
C LYS A 22 4.70 10.30 -6.26
N ALA A 23 3.65 9.95 -5.55
CA ALA A 23 2.77 10.93 -4.92
C ALA A 23 3.34 11.48 -3.60
N GLY A 24 4.47 10.94 -3.14
CA GLY A 24 5.14 11.46 -1.96
C GLY A 24 4.77 10.75 -0.66
N PHE A 25 4.10 9.62 -0.73
CA PHE A 25 3.74 8.88 0.47
C PHE A 25 4.91 8.03 0.97
N SER A 26 4.96 7.85 2.29
CA SER A 26 5.92 6.93 2.91
C SER A 26 5.36 5.52 2.89
N ILE A 27 6.11 4.58 2.32
CA ILE A 27 5.67 3.20 2.17
C ILE A 27 6.64 2.28 2.90
N THR A 28 6.09 1.39 3.73
CA THR A 28 6.86 0.32 4.36
C THR A 28 6.26 -1.00 3.94
N LYS A 29 7.07 -1.82 3.29
CA LYS A 29 6.64 -3.15 2.87
C LYS A 29 6.88 -4.13 4.02
N LEU A 30 5.84 -4.80 4.44
CA LEU A 30 5.93 -5.73 5.55
C LEU A 30 6.19 -7.15 5.04
N ALA A 31 6.98 -7.91 5.79
CA ALA A 31 7.22 -9.29 5.47
C ALA A 31 5.96 -10.10 5.73
N THR A 32 5.61 -10.96 4.76
CA THR A 32 4.40 -11.78 4.84
C THR A 32 4.76 -13.25 5.00
N THR A 33 5.59 -13.54 5.98
CA THR A 33 6.01 -14.92 6.24
C THR A 33 5.15 -15.53 7.33
N GLY A 34 5.15 -16.84 7.41
CA GLY A 34 4.50 -17.55 8.48
C GLY A 34 3.02 -17.84 8.31
N GLY A 35 2.50 -17.70 7.11
CA GLY A 35 1.10 -18.05 6.84
C GLY A 35 0.09 -17.05 7.37
N PHE A 36 0.54 -15.93 7.84
CA PHE A 36 -0.33 -14.88 8.33
C PHE A 36 -1.20 -14.30 7.21
N LEU A 37 -0.64 -14.22 6.01
CA LEU A 37 -1.35 -13.75 4.83
C LEU A 37 -1.28 -14.82 3.75
N LYS A 38 -2.27 -14.84 2.89
CA LYS A 38 -2.29 -15.78 1.79
C LYS A 38 -1.11 -15.54 0.86
N ALA A 39 -0.57 -16.61 0.32
CA ALA A 39 0.50 -16.50 -0.67
C ALA A 39 0.02 -15.66 -1.84
N GLY A 40 0.91 -14.82 -2.37
CA GLY A 40 0.59 -13.97 -3.49
C GLY A 40 0.10 -12.58 -3.11
N ASN A 41 -0.02 -12.29 -1.82
CA ASN A 41 -0.39 -10.96 -1.36
C ASN A 41 0.80 -10.25 -0.72
N VAL A 42 0.76 -8.92 -0.78
CA VAL A 42 1.77 -8.07 -0.17
C VAL A 42 1.08 -7.10 0.78
N THR A 43 1.62 -6.98 1.97
CA THR A 43 1.11 -6.03 2.95
C THR A 43 2.03 -4.81 2.97
N ILE A 44 1.45 -3.64 2.84
CA ILE A 44 2.21 -2.38 2.92
C ILE A 44 1.59 -1.48 3.97
N LEU A 45 2.45 -0.69 4.59
CA LEU A 45 2.03 0.30 5.58
C LEU A 45 2.35 1.67 5.01
N ILE A 46 1.33 2.52 4.92
CA ILE A 46 1.45 3.83 4.31
C ILE A 46 1.28 4.90 5.37
N GLY A 47 2.30 5.76 5.53
CA GLY A 47 2.22 6.89 6.43
C GLY A 47 1.83 8.14 5.67
N LEU A 48 0.79 8.85 6.11
CA LEU A 48 0.30 10.04 5.43
C LEU A 48 -0.47 10.94 6.37
N ASP A 49 -0.70 12.17 5.93
CA ASP A 49 -1.58 13.09 6.63
C ASP A 49 -3.03 12.78 6.30
N GLU A 50 -3.91 13.10 7.24
CA GLU A 50 -5.34 12.85 7.06
C GLU A 50 -5.88 13.49 5.79
N SER A 51 -5.38 14.66 5.44
CA SER A 51 -5.82 15.37 4.24
C SER A 51 -5.49 14.61 2.95
N LYS A 52 -4.61 13.63 3.02
CA LYS A 52 -4.20 12.87 1.84
C LYS A 52 -4.80 11.48 1.77
N LEU A 53 -5.69 11.14 2.70
CA LEU A 53 -6.31 9.83 2.72
C LEU A 53 -7.07 9.54 1.43
N ASP A 54 -7.85 10.48 0.96
CA ASP A 54 -8.65 10.30 -0.26
C ASP A 54 -7.76 10.04 -1.46
N GLU A 55 -6.67 10.81 -1.56
CA GLU A 55 -5.73 10.64 -2.65
C GLU A 55 -5.08 9.27 -2.61
N CYS A 56 -4.71 8.81 -1.41
CA CYS A 56 -4.13 7.50 -1.23
C CYS A 56 -5.08 6.39 -1.69
N PHE A 57 -6.33 6.47 -1.26
CA PHE A 57 -7.32 5.46 -1.63
C PHE A 57 -7.61 5.48 -3.13
N ASP A 58 -7.63 6.65 -3.74
CA ASP A 58 -7.83 6.76 -5.18
C ASP A 58 -6.71 6.06 -5.94
N ILE A 59 -5.48 6.25 -5.51
CA ILE A 59 -4.33 5.62 -6.16
C ILE A 59 -4.42 4.09 -6.03
N ILE A 60 -4.73 3.61 -4.85
CA ILE A 60 -4.86 2.17 -4.63
C ILE A 60 -5.98 1.59 -5.48
N ARG A 61 -7.12 2.27 -5.53
CA ARG A 61 -8.26 1.80 -6.31
C ARG A 61 -7.95 1.76 -7.79
N GLU A 62 -7.19 2.74 -8.28
CA GLU A 62 -6.89 2.85 -9.70
C GLU A 62 -5.90 1.80 -10.16
N HIS A 63 -4.98 1.38 -9.29
CA HIS A 63 -3.88 0.50 -9.67
C HIS A 63 -4.02 -0.95 -9.15
N SER A 64 -5.02 -1.22 -8.36
CA SER A 64 -5.18 -2.59 -7.85
C SER A 64 -6.43 -3.30 -8.36
#